data_c0fa5f00aa8caf6ebd58fb4825f543dc
#
_entry.id   c0fa5f00aa8caf6ebd58fb4825f543dc
#
_cell.length_a   1.000
_cell.length_b   1.000
_cell.length_c   1.000
_cell.angle_alpha   90.00
_cell.angle_beta   90.00
_cell.angle_gamma   90.00
#
_symmetry.space_group_name_H-M   'P 1'
#
loop_
_entity.id
_entity.type
_entity.pdbx_description
1 polymer ?
#
loop_
_entity_poly.entity_id
_entity_poly.type
_entity_poly.pdbx_seq_one_letter_code
_entity_poly.pdbx_strand_id
1 'polypeptide(L)'
;MNRPNNIISAASNIRSGDIPNYTVADFLALYPQFKDKVPEAFLDMYTSLANASLSYQRYYDAWEMVMGLFIAHFCTLYLQTAA
;
A
#
# COMPACT_ATOMS: atom_id res chain seq x y z
N MET A 1 -15.89 -13.49 12.16
CA MET A 1 -15.29 -13.00 12.21
C MET A 1 -14.65 -12.55 12.38
N ASN A 2 -15.19 -12.15 12.25
CA ASN A 2 -14.54 -11.39 12.33
C ASN A 2 -14.04 -10.93 12.32
N ARG A 3 -14.34 -10.42 12.47
CA ARG A 3 -13.87 -9.65 12.29
C ARG A 3 -13.43 -9.14 12.48
N PRO A 4 -13.75 -8.86 12.39
CA PRO A 4 -13.36 -7.96 12.46
C PRO A 4 -12.89 -7.39 12.23
N ASN A 5 -13.33 -6.98 12.05
CA ASN A 5 -12.84 -6.21 11.82
C ASN A 5 -12.30 -5.69 11.85
N ASN A 6 -12.69 -5.46 11.96
CA ASN A 6 -12.14 -4.75 11.88
C ASN A 6 -11.55 -4.35 11.65
N ILE A 7 -11.86 -4.17 11.73
CA ILE A 7 -11.40 -3.66 11.32
C ILE A 7 -11.35 -3.52 10.74
N ILE A 8 -11.89 -3.30 10.60
CA ILE A 8 -11.83 -2.94 10.12
C ILE A 8 -11.98 -2.70 9.91
N SER A 9 -12.45 -2.44 9.94
CA SER A 9 -12.41 -1.99 9.82
C SER A 9 -12.27 -1.51 9.71
N ALA A 10 -12.59 -1.26 9.84
CA ALA A 10 -12.42 -0.64 9.71
C ALA A 10 -12.33 -0.44 9.20
N ALA A 11 -12.76 -0.36 9.01
CA ALA A 11 -12.81 -0.18 8.54
C ALA A 11 -13.25 -0.39 8.18
N SER A 12 -13.93 -0.47 7.99
CA SER A 12 -14.44 -0.61 7.68
C SER A 12 -14.93 -0.96 7.32
N ASN A 13 -15.60 -1.08 7.27
CA ASN A 13 -16.05 -1.36 6.86
C ASN A 13 -16.07 -1.98 6.25
N ILE A 14 -16.52 -2.55 6.05
CA ILE A 14 -16.59 -3.06 5.40
C ILE A 14 -17.03 -3.85 5.11
N ARG A 15 -17.94 -4.09 5.02
CA ARG A 15 -18.35 -4.71 4.97
C ARG A 15 -17.93 -5.60 4.74
N SER A 16 -18.62 -6.28 5.02
CA SER A 16 -18.03 -7.20 5.09
C SER A 16 -16.89 -7.09 5.01
N GLY A 17 -16.67 -7.30 5.71
CA GLY A 17 -15.46 -7.00 5.86
C GLY A 17 -14.87 -6.18 4.81
N ASP A 18 -14.65 -5.03 5.19
CA ASP A 18 -14.05 -4.09 4.27
C ASP A 18 -12.61 -4.47 4.03
N ILE A 19 -12.19 -4.33 2.79
CA ILE A 19 -10.79 -4.54 2.44
C ILE A 19 -10.05 -3.23 2.74
N PRO A 20 -8.99 -3.29 3.56
CA PRO A 20 -8.22 -2.08 3.86
C PRO A 20 -7.64 -1.48 2.59
N ASN A 21 -7.49 -0.17 2.58
CA ASN A 21 -6.89 0.55 1.48
C ASN A 21 -5.52 1.08 1.89
N TYR A 22 -4.49 0.71 1.15
CA TYR A 22 -3.14 1.18 1.41
C TYR A 22 -2.94 2.53 0.73
N THR A 23 -2.42 3.51 1.46
CA THR A 23 -2.30 4.88 0.95
C THR A 23 -0.83 5.27 0.79
N VAL A 24 -0.60 6.35 0.04
CA VAL A 24 0.74 6.92 -0.09
C VAL A 24 1.28 7.33 1.29
N ALA A 25 0.41 7.86 2.16
CA ALA A 25 0.83 8.23 3.51
C ALA A 25 1.31 7.02 4.29
N ASP A 26 0.61 5.88 4.16
CA ASP A 26 1.03 4.65 4.82
C ASP A 26 2.41 4.22 4.33
N PHE A 27 2.62 4.32 3.02
CA PHE A 27 3.90 3.95 2.43
C PHE A 27 5.04 4.84 2.93
N LEU A 28 4.83 6.15 2.89
CA LEU A 28 5.88 7.09 3.27
C LEU A 28 6.18 7.05 4.77
N ALA A 29 5.24 6.58 5.58
CA ALA A 29 5.50 6.39 7.01
C ALA A 29 6.56 5.32 7.24
N LEU A 30 6.58 4.28 6.39
CA LEU A 30 7.56 3.20 6.50
C LEU A 30 8.81 3.46 5.65
N TYR A 31 8.67 4.19 4.56
CA TYR A 31 9.76 4.45 3.62
C TYR A 31 9.93 5.96 3.40
N PRO A 32 10.27 6.71 4.46
CA PRO A 32 10.36 8.18 4.35
C PRO A 32 11.45 8.64 3.38
N GLN A 33 12.41 7.77 3.07
CA GLN A 33 13.49 8.10 2.14
C GLN A 33 13.00 8.39 0.73
N PHE A 34 11.79 7.98 0.37
CA PHE A 34 11.25 8.24 -0.96
C PHE A 34 10.47 9.56 -1.04
N LYS A 35 10.20 10.17 0.10
CA LYS A 35 9.51 11.46 0.11
C LYS A 35 10.36 12.49 -0.64
N ASP A 36 9.72 13.25 -1.52
CA ASP A 36 10.36 14.29 -2.32
C ASP A 36 11.39 13.75 -3.33
N LYS A 37 11.55 12.44 -3.42
CA LYS A 37 12.44 11.83 -4.41
C LYS A 37 11.69 11.23 -5.57
N VAL A 38 10.47 10.78 -5.34
CA VAL A 38 9.60 10.24 -6.37
C VAL A 38 8.40 11.16 -6.46
N PRO A 39 8.07 11.67 -7.66
CA PRO A 39 6.91 12.56 -7.81
C PRO A 39 5.64 11.91 -7.29
N GLU A 40 4.77 12.72 -6.70
CA GLU A 40 3.56 12.21 -6.07
C GLU A 40 2.66 11.48 -7.06
N ALA A 41 2.64 11.93 -8.31
CA ALA A 41 1.85 11.27 -9.33
C ALA A 41 2.28 9.81 -9.52
N PHE A 42 3.58 9.55 -9.45
CA PHE A 42 4.09 8.18 -9.54
C PHE A 42 3.80 7.38 -8.27
N LEU A 43 3.91 8.03 -7.10
CA LEU A 43 3.54 7.36 -5.85
C LEU A 43 2.08 6.93 -5.87
N ASP A 44 1.20 7.81 -6.35
CA ASP A 44 -0.23 7.49 -6.46
C ASP A 44 -0.44 6.33 -7.42
N MET A 45 0.25 6.33 -8.56
CA MET A 45 0.11 5.29 -9.56
C MET A 45 0.58 3.93 -9.02
N TYR A 46 1.75 3.90 -8.38
CA TYR A 46 2.28 2.66 -7.82
C TYR A 46 1.39 2.12 -6.70
N THR A 47 0.87 3.03 -5.87
CA THR A 47 -0.02 2.63 -4.77
C THR A 47 -1.32 2.07 -5.32
N SER A 48 -1.88 2.69 -6.35
CA SER A 48 -3.08 2.17 -7.01
C SER A 48 -2.83 0.81 -7.62
N LEU A 49 -1.68 0.64 -8.26
CA LEU A 49 -1.32 -0.63 -8.86
C LEU A 49 -1.17 -1.72 -7.80
N ALA A 50 -0.56 -1.38 -6.66
CA ALA A 50 -0.41 -2.32 -5.57
C ALA A 50 -1.77 -2.76 -5.02
N ASN A 51 -2.68 -1.80 -4.81
CA ASN A 51 -4.03 -2.12 -4.31
C ASN A 51 -4.79 -3.00 -5.30
N ALA A 52 -4.56 -2.82 -6.60
CA ALA A 52 -5.23 -3.62 -7.62
C ALA A 52 -4.62 -5.00 -7.77
N SER A 53 -3.34 -5.15 -7.49
CA SER A 53 -2.59 -6.38 -7.79
C SER A 53 -2.44 -7.31 -6.61
N LEU A 54 -2.40 -6.78 -5.39
CA LEU A 54 -2.09 -7.59 -4.20
C LEU A 54 -3.33 -7.74 -3.34
N SER A 55 -3.69 -8.98 -3.05
CA SER A 55 -4.91 -9.30 -2.33
C SER A 55 -4.66 -9.29 -0.83
N TYR A 56 -5.42 -8.48 -0.10
CA TYR A 56 -5.40 -8.50 1.36
C TYR A 56 -5.74 -9.90 1.88
N GLN A 57 -6.71 -10.55 1.24
CA GLN A 57 -7.15 -11.89 1.66
C GLN A 57 -6.07 -12.93 1.52
N ARG A 58 -5.14 -12.70 0.61
CA ARG A 58 -4.03 -13.64 0.38
C ARG A 58 -2.94 -13.47 1.43
N TYR A 59 -2.68 -12.23 1.85
CA TYR A 59 -1.52 -11.94 2.68
C TYR A 59 -1.84 -11.63 4.13
N TYR A 60 -3.08 -11.24 4.45
CA TYR A 60 -3.54 -10.94 5.80
C TYR A 60 -2.53 -10.08 6.56
N ASP A 61 -1.94 -10.62 7.63
CA ASP A 61 -1.04 -9.85 8.50
C ASP A 61 0.21 -9.35 7.78
N ALA A 62 0.61 -10.02 6.71
CA ALA A 62 1.78 -9.62 5.94
C ALA A 62 1.45 -8.60 4.85
N TRP A 63 0.16 -8.26 4.69
CA TRP A 63 -0.29 -7.44 3.57
C TRP A 63 0.40 -6.07 3.53
N GLU A 64 0.50 -5.39 4.67
CA GLU A 64 1.13 -4.07 4.69
C GLU A 64 2.60 -4.14 4.29
N MET A 65 3.29 -5.18 4.74
CA MET A 65 4.69 -5.37 4.36
C MET A 65 4.81 -5.61 2.86
N VAL A 66 3.94 -6.47 2.32
CA VAL A 66 3.98 -6.81 0.90
C VAL A 66 3.65 -5.57 0.05
N MET A 67 2.66 -4.79 0.46
CA MET A 67 2.30 -3.56 -0.24
C MET A 67 3.47 -2.59 -0.26
N GLY A 68 4.12 -2.40 0.91
CA GLY A 68 5.26 -1.50 0.99
C GLY A 68 6.41 -1.93 0.11
N LEU A 69 6.74 -3.22 0.13
CA LEU A 69 7.82 -3.75 -0.69
C LEU A 69 7.54 -3.61 -2.18
N PHE A 70 6.28 -3.85 -2.57
CA PHE A 70 5.86 -3.70 -3.96
C PHE A 70 6.09 -2.27 -4.44
N ILE A 71 5.60 -1.30 -3.67
CA ILE A 71 5.72 0.11 -4.04
C ILE A 71 7.19 0.55 -4.01
N ALA A 72 7.94 0.12 -2.99
CA ALA A 72 9.36 0.47 -2.86
C ALA A 72 10.16 -0.04 -4.07
N HIS A 73 9.81 -1.22 -4.58
CA HIS A 73 10.45 -1.77 -5.77
C HIS A 73 10.30 -0.82 -6.96
N PHE A 74 9.07 -0.34 -7.21
CA PHE A 74 8.82 0.56 -8.32
C PHE A 74 9.47 1.93 -8.10
N CYS A 75 9.47 2.42 -6.86
CA CYS A 75 10.16 3.67 -6.55
C CYS A 75 11.66 3.56 -6.84
N THR A 76 12.26 2.43 -6.47
CA THR A 76 13.68 2.20 -6.72
C THR A 76 13.96 2.18 -8.22
N LEU A 77 13.09 1.49 -8.99
CA LEU A 77 13.24 1.47 -10.44
C LEU A 77 13.14 2.87 -11.03
N TYR A 78 12.19 3.67 -10.52
CA TYR A 78 12.05 5.05 -10.98
C TYR A 78 13.34 5.83 -10.79
N LEU A 79 13.93 5.73 -9.60
CA LEU A 79 15.14 6.47 -9.28
C LEU A 79 16.32 6.01 -10.15
N GLN A 80 16.37 4.72 -10.47
CA GLN A 80 17.44 4.19 -11.32
C GLN A 80 17.32 4.71 -12.76
N THR A 81 16.08 4.80 -13.27
CA THR A 81 15.88 5.23 -14.65
C THR A 81 15.87 6.73 -14.80
N ALA A 82 15.56 7.47 -13.74
CA ALA A 82 15.53 8.94 -13.77
C ALA A 82 16.90 9.57 -13.53
N ALA A 83 17.84 8.80 -13.06
CA ALA A 83 19.17 9.32 -12.71
C ALA A 83 20.00 9.75 -13.92
#